data_ffa0c76b9c1e1db53ffa45653cb77805
#
_entry.id   ffa0c76b9c1e1db53ffa45653cb77805
#
_cell.length_a   1.000
_cell.length_b   1.000
_cell.length_c   1.000
_cell.angle_alpha   90.00
_cell.angle_beta   90.00
_cell.angle_gamma   90.00
#
_symmetry.space_group_name_H-M   'P 1'
#
loop_
_entity.id
_entity.type
_entity.pdbx_description
1 polymer ?
#
loop_
_entity_poly.entity_id
_entity_poly.type
_entity_poly.pdbx_seq_one_letter_code
_entity_poly.pdbx_strand_id
1 'polypeptide(L)'
;MTMKRFIYGLTLAAGMVLATSCSDKLDELLENPNAVNATTASPDFLLNRIQLDYQGLWYGVSDRGARLTRQINQGSALYESAYTAGSTNGVWSSAYASILADVNFLLPLAEKSNLQRHMGIAKTIKAMVLMDLVDTYGNVPYS
;
A
#
# COMPACT_ATOMS: atom_id res chain seq x y z
N MET A 1 18.14 -17.86 -59.14
CA MET A 1 17.79 -16.66 -58.33
C MET A 1 16.86 -16.97 -57.17
N THR A 2 16.48 -18.19 -56.97
CA THR A 2 15.46 -18.65 -55.99
C THR A 2 16.03 -19.16 -54.66
N MET A 3 17.20 -19.77 -54.65
CA MET A 3 17.78 -20.40 -53.45
C MET A 3 18.25 -19.39 -52.39
N LYS A 4 18.85 -18.26 -52.80
CA LYS A 4 19.25 -17.20 -51.84
C LYS A 4 18.05 -16.54 -51.15
N ARG A 5 16.93 -16.35 -51.82
CA ARG A 5 15.69 -15.80 -51.25
C ARG A 5 15.04 -16.76 -50.25
N PHE A 6 15.17 -18.06 -50.49
CA PHE A 6 14.66 -19.08 -49.56
C PHE A 6 15.49 -19.14 -48.27
N ILE A 7 16.81 -18.99 -48.35
CA ILE A 7 17.72 -18.96 -47.21
C ILE A 7 17.45 -17.70 -46.37
N TYR A 8 17.26 -16.52 -46.96
CA TYR A 8 16.92 -15.29 -46.21
C TYR A 8 15.54 -15.36 -45.55
N GLY A 9 14.56 -16.02 -46.21
CA GLY A 9 13.25 -16.26 -45.60
C GLY A 9 13.32 -17.19 -44.38
N LEU A 10 14.14 -18.22 -44.44
CA LEU A 10 14.33 -19.20 -43.37
C LEU A 10 15.05 -18.59 -42.14
N THR A 11 16.08 -17.74 -42.40
CA THR A 11 16.80 -17.04 -41.35
C THR A 11 15.95 -15.98 -40.67
N LEU A 12 15.08 -15.28 -41.42
CA LEU A 12 14.15 -14.31 -40.85
C LEU A 12 13.07 -14.98 -39.99
N ALA A 13 12.54 -16.11 -40.44
CA ALA A 13 11.56 -16.88 -39.67
C ALA A 13 12.16 -17.49 -38.38
N ALA A 14 13.40 -18.00 -38.45
CA ALA A 14 14.12 -18.49 -37.27
C ALA A 14 14.42 -17.39 -36.25
N GLY A 15 14.71 -16.15 -36.69
CA GLY A 15 14.94 -14.99 -35.84
C GLY A 15 13.67 -14.53 -35.07
N MET A 16 12.48 -14.66 -35.68
CA MET A 16 11.21 -14.31 -35.04
C MET A 16 10.79 -15.29 -33.93
N VAL A 17 11.13 -16.56 -34.04
CA VAL A 17 10.79 -17.59 -33.04
C VAL A 17 11.61 -17.44 -31.76
N LEU A 18 12.80 -16.86 -31.83
CA LEU A 18 13.66 -16.63 -30.66
C LEU A 18 13.28 -15.41 -29.85
N ALA A 19 12.42 -14.51 -30.35
CA ALA A 19 12.04 -13.28 -29.65
C ALA A 19 10.87 -13.46 -28.67
N THR A 20 10.13 -14.56 -28.69
CA THR A 20 8.93 -14.78 -27.88
C THR A 20 9.21 -15.49 -26.54
N SER A 21 10.43 -15.92 -26.26
CA SER A 21 10.77 -16.76 -25.11
C SER A 21 11.07 -16.00 -23.82
N CYS A 22 11.11 -14.67 -23.84
CA CYS A 22 11.55 -13.92 -22.65
C CYS A 22 10.42 -13.36 -21.78
N SER A 23 9.18 -13.23 -22.27
CA SER A 23 8.08 -12.64 -21.52
C SER A 23 7.59 -13.54 -20.37
N ASP A 24 7.35 -14.81 -20.65
CA ASP A 24 6.79 -15.74 -19.67
C ASP A 24 7.74 -16.00 -18.47
N LYS A 25 9.05 -16.00 -18.76
CA LYS A 25 10.07 -16.15 -17.71
C LYS A 25 10.24 -14.90 -16.87
N LEU A 26 10.01 -13.74 -17.46
CA LEU A 26 10.06 -12.46 -16.72
C LEU A 26 8.86 -12.31 -15.77
N ASP A 27 7.68 -12.69 -16.22
CA ASP A 27 6.47 -12.65 -15.41
C ASP A 27 6.57 -13.61 -14.22
N GLU A 28 7.11 -14.82 -14.40
CA GLU A 28 7.39 -15.77 -13.31
C GLU A 28 8.39 -15.23 -12.30
N LEU A 29 9.43 -14.49 -12.75
CA LEU A 29 10.44 -13.90 -11.89
C LEU A 29 9.95 -12.62 -11.17
N LEU A 30 8.95 -11.94 -11.71
CA LEU A 30 8.33 -10.75 -11.10
C LEU A 30 7.29 -11.14 -10.04
N GLU A 31 6.79 -12.36 -10.08
CA GLU A 31 5.86 -12.85 -9.06
C GLU A 31 6.63 -13.13 -7.76
N ASN A 32 6.51 -12.24 -6.79
CA ASN A 32 7.12 -12.44 -5.49
C ASN A 32 6.38 -13.58 -4.73
N PRO A 33 7.01 -14.75 -4.51
CA PRO A 33 6.35 -15.89 -3.85
C PRO A 33 5.97 -15.60 -2.39
N ASN A 34 6.54 -14.54 -1.80
CA ASN A 34 6.23 -14.09 -0.46
C ASN A 34 5.20 -12.94 -0.44
N ALA A 35 4.76 -12.45 -1.60
CA ALA A 35 3.70 -11.46 -1.66
C ALA A 35 2.36 -12.11 -1.28
N VAL A 36 1.67 -11.49 -0.34
CA VAL A 36 0.30 -11.88 0.00
C VAL A 36 -0.61 -11.49 -1.17
N ASN A 37 -1.16 -12.49 -1.85
CA ASN A 37 -2.14 -12.30 -2.90
C ASN A 37 -3.56 -12.65 -2.41
N ALA A 38 -4.58 -12.37 -3.21
CA ALA A 38 -5.98 -12.59 -2.83
C ALA A 38 -6.33 -14.06 -2.51
N THR A 39 -5.52 -15.03 -2.98
CA THR A 39 -5.75 -16.46 -2.73
C THR A 39 -5.06 -16.97 -1.47
N THR A 40 -3.98 -16.31 -1.03
CA THR A 40 -3.17 -16.70 0.15
C THR A 40 -3.38 -15.77 1.34
N ALA A 41 -4.08 -14.64 1.15
CA ALA A 41 -4.33 -13.67 2.20
C ALA A 41 -5.26 -14.24 3.28
N SER A 42 -4.78 -14.31 4.52
CA SER A 42 -5.63 -14.58 5.68
C SER A 42 -6.29 -13.29 6.16
N PRO A 43 -7.64 -13.23 6.24
CA PRO A 43 -8.34 -12.07 6.80
C PRO A 43 -7.91 -11.71 8.22
N ASP A 44 -7.55 -12.70 9.05
CA ASP A 44 -7.09 -12.47 10.42
C ASP A 44 -5.73 -11.76 10.44
N PHE A 45 -4.78 -12.17 9.59
CA PHE A 45 -3.49 -11.50 9.51
C PHE A 45 -3.59 -10.09 8.95
N LEU A 46 -4.45 -9.88 7.94
CA LEU A 46 -4.72 -8.55 7.41
C LEU A 46 -5.34 -7.64 8.47
N LEU A 47 -6.33 -8.14 9.21
CA LEU A 47 -6.95 -7.35 10.27
C LEU A 47 -5.95 -7.00 11.37
N ASN A 48 -5.10 -7.94 11.79
CA ASN A 48 -4.05 -7.69 12.76
C ASN A 48 -3.07 -6.62 12.28
N ARG A 49 -2.65 -6.70 11.02
CA ARG A 49 -1.77 -5.70 10.42
C ARG A 49 -2.41 -4.31 10.41
N ILE A 50 -3.67 -4.20 9.95
CA ILE A 50 -4.42 -2.95 9.94
C ILE A 50 -4.48 -2.32 11.34
N GLN A 51 -4.71 -3.11 12.37
CA GLN A 51 -4.76 -2.64 13.76
C GLN A 51 -3.40 -2.14 14.26
N LEU A 52 -2.32 -2.85 13.95
CA LEU A 52 -0.96 -2.46 14.32
C LEU A 52 -0.51 -1.19 13.59
N ASP A 53 -0.79 -1.09 12.30
CA ASP A 53 -0.44 0.07 11.49
C ASP A 53 -1.24 1.30 11.94
N TYR A 54 -2.54 1.12 12.29
CA TYR A 54 -3.36 2.19 12.84
C TYR A 54 -2.83 2.67 14.19
N GLN A 55 -2.42 1.77 15.08
CA GLN A 55 -1.81 2.14 16.36
C GLN A 55 -0.57 3.01 16.15
N GLY A 56 0.28 2.67 15.17
CA GLY A 56 1.46 3.46 14.82
C GLY A 56 1.12 4.85 14.28
N LEU A 57 0.11 4.94 13.41
CA LEU A 57 -0.40 6.21 12.87
C LEU A 57 -0.95 7.09 13.99
N TRP A 58 -1.85 6.55 14.81
CA TRP A 58 -2.47 7.27 15.93
C TRP A 58 -1.42 7.79 16.92
N TYR A 59 -0.41 6.97 17.24
CA TYR A 59 0.71 7.41 18.09
C TYR A 59 1.44 8.61 17.48
N GLY A 60 1.75 8.55 16.19
CA GLY A 60 2.47 9.64 15.49
C GLY A 60 1.69 10.96 15.45
N VAL A 61 0.38 10.90 15.22
CA VAL A 61 -0.51 12.07 15.23
C VAL A 61 -0.65 12.62 16.65
N SER A 62 -0.89 11.74 17.64
CA SER A 62 -1.09 12.12 19.04
C SER A 62 0.17 12.72 19.67
N ASP A 63 1.36 12.12 19.44
CA ASP A 63 2.64 12.65 19.93
C ASP A 63 2.89 14.06 19.40
N ARG A 64 2.63 14.27 18.12
CA ARG A 64 2.76 15.58 17.49
C ARG A 64 1.77 16.59 18.09
N GLY A 65 0.50 16.21 18.21
CA GLY A 65 -0.53 17.05 18.84
C GLY A 65 -0.16 17.43 20.26
N ALA A 66 0.32 16.48 21.07
CA ALA A 66 0.75 16.72 22.44
C ALA A 66 1.95 17.67 22.55
N ARG A 67 2.89 17.63 21.59
CA ARG A 67 4.02 18.57 21.53
C ARG A 67 3.57 19.96 21.10
N LEU A 68 2.72 20.08 20.10
CA LEU A 68 2.18 21.37 19.65
C LEU A 68 1.37 22.10 20.73
N THR A 69 0.58 21.35 21.47
CA THR A 69 -0.21 21.87 22.58
C THR A 69 0.57 22.01 23.90
N ARG A 70 1.89 21.69 23.86
CA ARG A 70 2.80 21.76 25.02
C ARG A 70 2.42 20.85 26.20
N GLN A 71 1.65 19.79 25.95
CA GLN A 71 1.40 18.74 26.94
C GLN A 71 2.65 17.90 27.21
N ILE A 72 3.51 17.77 26.19
CA ILE A 72 4.82 17.14 26.27
C ILE A 72 5.89 18.16 25.91
N ASN A 73 6.95 18.24 26.71
CA ASN A 73 8.08 19.11 26.41
C ASN A 73 8.86 18.55 25.22
N GLN A 74 8.98 19.35 24.18
CA GLN A 74 9.87 19.07 23.07
C GLN A 74 11.27 19.56 23.44
N GLY A 75 12.10 18.75 24.05
CA GLY A 75 13.39 19.07 24.67
C GLY A 75 14.42 19.87 23.85
N SER A 76 14.04 20.48 22.72
CA SER A 76 14.82 21.40 21.93
C SER A 76 13.99 22.61 21.50
N ALA A 77 14.63 23.76 21.35
CA ALA A 77 14.03 25.06 21.03
C ALA A 77 13.39 25.19 19.63
N LEU A 78 13.02 24.08 18.96
CA LEU A 78 12.83 24.04 17.53
C LEU A 78 11.38 23.89 17.09
N TYR A 79 10.44 24.59 17.75
CA TYR A 79 9.06 24.65 17.26
C TYR A 79 8.97 25.19 15.83
N GLU A 80 9.85 26.11 15.43
CA GLU A 80 9.86 26.70 14.09
C GLU A 80 10.32 25.73 12.99
N SER A 81 11.25 24.83 13.28
CA SER A 81 11.77 23.87 12.31
C SER A 81 11.15 22.47 12.41
N ALA A 82 10.43 22.18 13.48
CA ALA A 82 9.85 20.85 13.71
C ALA A 82 8.69 20.51 12.76
N TYR A 83 8.08 21.51 12.12
CA TYR A 83 6.84 21.36 11.33
C TYR A 83 6.98 21.96 9.94
N THR A 84 7.91 21.42 9.17
CA THR A 84 7.99 21.70 7.73
C THR A 84 6.87 20.98 6.98
N ALA A 85 6.55 21.42 5.76
CA ALA A 85 5.51 20.81 4.94
C ALA A 85 5.68 19.29 4.75
N GLY A 86 6.93 18.79 4.73
CA GLY A 86 7.22 17.35 4.61
C GLY A 86 7.14 16.55 5.92
N SER A 87 7.01 17.21 7.07
CA SER A 87 7.06 16.53 8.38
C SER A 87 5.88 15.56 8.63
N THR A 88 4.81 15.68 7.86
CA THR A 88 3.60 14.83 7.94
C THR A 88 3.49 13.79 6.83
N ASN A 89 4.46 13.73 5.89
CA ASN A 89 4.41 12.78 4.77
C ASN A 89 4.28 11.33 5.24
N GLY A 90 4.90 10.97 6.37
CA GLY A 90 4.78 9.65 6.97
C GLY A 90 3.34 9.29 7.37
N VAL A 91 2.60 10.25 7.94
CA VAL A 91 1.18 10.06 8.30
C VAL A 91 0.35 9.80 7.04
N TRP A 92 0.55 10.60 5.99
CA TRP A 92 -0.13 10.43 4.71
C TRP A 92 0.15 9.06 4.09
N SER A 93 1.42 8.67 4.00
CA SER A 93 1.83 7.38 3.43
C SER A 93 1.29 6.20 4.24
N SER A 94 1.36 6.24 5.58
CA SER A 94 0.82 5.19 6.44
C SER A 94 -0.69 5.06 6.28
N ALA A 95 -1.41 6.18 6.18
CA ALA A 95 -2.86 6.16 6.00
C ALA A 95 -3.25 5.57 4.65
N TYR A 96 -2.77 6.14 3.53
CA TYR A 96 -3.24 5.75 2.20
C TYR A 96 -2.54 4.53 1.62
N ALA A 97 -1.22 4.41 1.75
CA ALA A 97 -0.46 3.33 1.14
C ALA A 97 -0.43 2.04 1.98
N SER A 98 -0.77 2.11 3.28
CA SER A 98 -0.83 0.93 4.14
C SER A 98 -2.26 0.67 4.61
N ILE A 99 -2.77 1.45 5.58
CA ILE A 99 -4.00 1.12 6.29
C ILE A 99 -5.22 1.10 5.37
N LEU A 100 -5.48 2.17 4.61
CA LEU A 100 -6.65 2.25 3.74
C LEU A 100 -6.56 1.27 2.57
N ALA A 101 -5.36 1.01 2.04
CA ALA A 101 -5.13 -0.02 1.03
C ALA A 101 -5.47 -1.41 1.56
N ASP A 102 -4.96 -1.77 2.75
CA ASP A 102 -5.23 -3.06 3.38
C ASP A 102 -6.71 -3.22 3.78
N VAL A 103 -7.37 -2.15 4.24
CA VAL A 103 -8.82 -2.15 4.51
C VAL A 103 -9.61 -2.42 3.23
N ASN A 104 -9.29 -1.75 2.14
CA ASN A 104 -9.96 -1.95 0.86
C ASN A 104 -9.72 -3.38 0.31
N PHE A 105 -8.58 -3.99 0.63
CA PHE A 105 -8.30 -5.37 0.28
C PHE A 105 -9.02 -6.37 1.20
N LEU A 106 -9.08 -6.10 2.51
CA LEU A 106 -9.75 -6.96 3.49
C LEU A 106 -11.27 -7.04 3.31
N LEU A 107 -11.93 -5.91 3.03
CA LEU A 107 -13.39 -5.85 3.01
C LEU A 107 -14.04 -6.87 2.08
N PRO A 108 -13.66 -7.01 0.78
CA PRO A 108 -14.24 -8.01 -0.11
C PRO A 108 -13.91 -9.45 0.30
N LEU A 109 -12.73 -9.70 0.89
CA LEU A 109 -12.38 -11.03 1.41
C LEU A 109 -13.24 -11.41 2.62
N ALA A 110 -13.44 -10.48 3.54
CA ALA A 110 -14.26 -10.67 4.72
C ALA A 110 -15.74 -10.83 4.37
N GLU A 111 -16.23 -10.10 3.38
CA GLU A 111 -17.61 -10.24 2.87
C GLU A 111 -17.83 -11.62 2.25
N LYS A 112 -16.95 -12.07 1.37
CA LYS A 112 -17.00 -13.40 0.75
C LYS A 112 -17.00 -14.54 1.78
N SER A 113 -16.31 -14.34 2.90
CA SER A 113 -16.18 -15.32 3.98
C SER A 113 -17.20 -15.10 5.11
N ASN A 114 -18.15 -14.17 4.95
CA ASN A 114 -19.16 -13.78 5.95
C ASN A 114 -18.58 -13.39 7.33
N LEU A 115 -17.41 -12.75 7.33
CA LEU A 115 -16.70 -12.32 8.54
C LEU A 115 -17.18 -10.92 9.00
N GLN A 116 -18.37 -10.83 9.55
CA GLN A 116 -19.02 -9.57 9.96
C GLN A 116 -18.19 -8.75 10.94
N ARG A 117 -17.53 -9.44 11.89
CA ARG A 117 -16.66 -8.80 12.88
C ARG A 117 -15.45 -8.11 12.24
N HIS A 118 -14.80 -8.76 11.26
CA HIS A 118 -13.68 -8.18 10.51
C HIS A 118 -14.11 -6.93 9.74
N MET A 119 -15.25 -7.01 9.06
CA MET A 119 -15.81 -5.88 8.33
C MET A 119 -16.13 -4.70 9.27
N GLY A 120 -16.73 -4.98 10.44
CA GLY A 120 -17.05 -3.95 11.43
C GLY A 120 -15.81 -3.23 11.92
N ILE A 121 -14.77 -3.97 12.34
CA ILE A 121 -13.51 -3.40 12.84
C ILE A 121 -12.82 -2.62 11.73
N ALA A 122 -12.69 -3.18 10.52
CA ALA A 122 -12.02 -2.52 9.40
C ALA A 122 -12.70 -1.20 9.00
N LYS A 123 -14.03 -1.17 8.95
CA LYS A 123 -14.81 0.05 8.67
C LYS A 123 -14.63 1.11 9.77
N THR A 124 -14.57 0.69 11.03
CA THR A 124 -14.33 1.58 12.17
C THR A 124 -12.94 2.20 12.06
N ILE A 125 -11.91 1.38 11.81
CA ILE A 125 -10.53 1.90 11.63
C ILE A 125 -10.46 2.84 10.42
N LYS A 126 -11.11 2.50 9.29
CA LYS A 126 -11.20 3.40 8.14
C LYS A 126 -11.76 4.76 8.51
N ALA A 127 -12.84 4.81 9.27
CA ALA A 127 -13.44 6.07 9.73
C ALA A 127 -12.49 6.87 10.63
N MET A 128 -11.79 6.20 11.56
CA MET A 128 -10.83 6.83 12.46
C MET A 128 -9.62 7.39 11.70
N VAL A 129 -9.06 6.63 10.76
CA VAL A 129 -7.95 7.10 9.90
C VAL A 129 -8.34 8.34 9.10
N LEU A 130 -9.54 8.34 8.51
CA LEU A 130 -10.03 9.49 7.75
C LEU A 130 -10.26 10.71 8.63
N MET A 131 -10.71 10.52 9.87
CA MET A 131 -10.83 11.59 10.86
C MET A 131 -9.47 12.18 11.21
N ASP A 132 -8.46 11.33 11.53
CA ASP A 132 -7.10 11.77 11.82
C ASP A 132 -6.47 12.54 10.63
N LEU A 133 -6.77 12.11 9.39
CA LEU A 133 -6.33 12.81 8.19
C LEU A 133 -6.99 14.18 8.04
N VAL A 134 -8.31 14.27 8.25
CA VAL A 134 -9.05 15.55 8.17
C VAL A 134 -8.55 16.52 9.25
N ASP A 135 -8.32 16.04 10.45
CA ASP A 135 -7.79 16.86 11.55
C ASP A 135 -6.35 17.36 11.26
N THR A 136 -5.57 16.57 10.52
CA THR A 136 -4.17 16.91 10.20
C THR A 136 -4.05 17.80 8.96
N TYR A 137 -4.86 17.55 7.92
CA TYR A 137 -4.70 18.16 6.59
C TYR A 137 -5.89 18.99 6.10
N GLY A 138 -7.04 18.91 6.76
CA GLY A 138 -8.29 19.51 6.30
C GLY A 138 -8.96 18.64 5.23
N ASN A 139 -9.06 19.13 4.00
CA ASN A 139 -9.72 18.39 2.92
C ASN A 139 -8.83 17.24 2.42
N VAL A 140 -9.35 16.01 2.49
CA VAL A 140 -8.65 14.80 2.05
C VAL A 140 -9.52 13.98 1.09
N PRO A 141 -8.91 13.25 0.13
CA PRO A 141 -9.66 12.34 -0.73
C PRO A 141 -10.19 11.15 0.06
N TYR A 142 -11.45 10.79 -0.22
CA TYR A 142 -12.13 9.67 0.47
C TYR A 142 -11.88 8.31 -0.19
N SER A 143 -11.59 8.27 -1.50
CA SER A 143 -11.46 7.04 -2.31
C SER A 143 -10.14 6.31 -2.06
#